data_0e66127af2200152a3704737df37a6d0
#
_entry.id   0e66127af2200152a3704737df37a6d0
#
_cell.length_a   1.000
_cell.length_b   1.000
_cell.length_c   1.000
_cell.angle_alpha   90.00
_cell.angle_beta   90.00
_cell.angle_gamma   90.00
#
_symmetry.space_group_name_H-M   'P 1'
#
loop_
_entity.id
_entity.type
_entity.pdbx_description
1 polymer ?
#
loop_
_entity_poly.entity_id
_entity_poly.type
_entity_poly.pdbx_seq_one_letter_code
_entity_poly.pdbx_strand_id
1 'polypeptide(L)'
;AAVARAEGVELWSDAHFEALRRTMKILADAGQKVITATLNKDPWNHQCYDAYEDMIRWTLAADGTWHYDYTIFDRWVELMLSLGIDGMINCYSMVPWNNELVYNDEASGSPVTVKAEPGTPEFERMWTPFLKDFKQHLAAKGWLEKTNIAMDERSPEAMDAAVKVLEKCAPEMGFALADNHSSYKRYTMMR
;
A
#
# COMPACT_ATOMS: atom_id res chain seq x y z
N ALA A 1 0.65 12.74 5.50
CA ALA A 1 1.06 14.14 5.34
C ALA A 1 0.48 15.07 6.41
N ALA A 2 -0.75 14.85 6.92
CA ALA A 2 -1.42 15.75 7.90
C ALA A 2 -0.58 16.05 9.16
N VAL A 3 0.05 15.03 9.74
CA VAL A 3 0.92 15.21 10.93
C VAL A 3 2.14 16.05 10.59
N ALA A 4 2.80 15.78 9.45
CA ALA A 4 3.96 16.59 9.02
C ALA A 4 3.59 18.05 8.83
N ARG A 5 2.46 18.35 8.20
CA ARG A 5 1.95 19.71 8.02
C ARG A 5 1.62 20.38 9.36
N ALA A 6 0.93 19.66 10.24
CA ALA A 6 0.54 20.20 11.55
C ALA A 6 1.74 20.55 12.44
N GLU A 7 2.79 19.74 12.37
CA GLU A 7 4.04 19.93 13.15
C GLU A 7 5.07 20.81 12.43
N GLY A 8 4.81 21.21 11.18
CA GLY A 8 5.72 22.03 10.38
C GLY A 8 7.04 21.34 10.06
N VAL A 9 7.04 20.03 9.87
CA VAL A 9 8.22 19.21 9.60
C VAL A 9 8.18 18.62 8.20
N GLU A 10 9.35 18.27 7.66
CA GLU A 10 9.46 17.62 6.36
C GLU A 10 8.87 16.20 6.40
N LEU A 11 8.11 15.86 5.36
CA LEU A 11 7.48 14.55 5.20
C LEU A 11 8.55 13.44 5.22
N TRP A 12 8.30 12.37 5.97
CA TRP A 12 9.16 11.19 6.15
C TRP A 12 10.53 11.46 6.81
N SER A 13 10.77 12.68 7.32
CA SER A 13 11.95 12.99 8.13
C SER A 13 11.90 12.31 9.50
N ASP A 14 13.03 12.33 10.22
CA ASP A 14 13.08 11.82 11.59
C ASP A 14 12.14 12.59 12.52
N ALA A 15 12.03 13.90 12.35
CA ALA A 15 11.08 14.73 13.10
C ALA A 15 9.62 14.34 12.82
N HIS A 16 9.29 14.01 11.56
CA HIS A 16 7.96 13.51 11.22
C HIS A 16 7.67 12.17 11.88
N PHE A 17 8.60 11.21 11.83
CA PHE A 17 8.41 9.90 12.49
C PHE A 17 8.29 10.04 14.01
N GLU A 18 9.00 10.98 14.63
CA GLU A 18 8.82 11.24 16.07
C GLU A 18 7.43 11.85 16.37
N ALA A 19 6.93 12.74 15.53
CA ALA A 19 5.57 13.27 15.63
C ALA A 19 4.51 12.17 15.42
N LEU A 20 4.72 11.28 14.43
CA LEU A 20 3.88 10.10 14.20
C LEU A 20 3.87 9.16 15.41
N ARG A 21 5.01 8.94 16.06
CA ARG A 21 5.10 8.12 17.28
C ARG A 21 4.15 8.63 18.36
N ARG A 22 4.16 9.93 18.62
CA ARG A 22 3.27 10.54 19.63
C ARG A 22 1.79 10.37 19.27
N THR A 23 1.45 10.61 18.00
CA THR A 23 0.07 10.50 17.52
C THR A 23 -0.42 9.05 17.52
N MET A 24 0.39 8.12 17.01
CA MET A 24 0.01 6.70 16.93
C MET A 24 -0.02 6.03 18.29
N LYS A 25 0.74 6.53 19.27
CA LYS A 25 0.67 6.06 20.66
C LYS A 25 -0.74 6.19 21.24
N ILE A 26 -1.46 7.26 20.90
CA ILE A 26 -2.84 7.48 21.34
C ILE A 26 -3.75 6.37 20.79
N LEU A 27 -3.58 6.01 19.53
CA LEU A 27 -4.34 4.91 18.89
C LEU A 27 -3.97 3.54 19.48
N ALA A 28 -2.68 3.32 19.73
CA ALA A 28 -2.20 2.10 20.36
C ALA A 28 -2.81 1.91 21.76
N ASP A 29 -2.83 2.98 22.57
CA ASP A 29 -3.43 2.97 23.92
C ASP A 29 -4.95 2.78 23.88
N ALA A 30 -5.61 3.20 22.81
CA ALA A 30 -7.02 2.94 22.53
C ALA A 30 -7.30 1.51 22.01
N GLY A 31 -6.26 0.68 21.80
CA GLY A 31 -6.41 -0.72 21.39
C GLY A 31 -6.36 -0.96 19.88
N GLN A 32 -5.91 0.01 19.06
CA GLN A 32 -5.72 -0.21 17.62
C GLN A 32 -4.75 -1.37 17.36
N LYS A 33 -5.10 -2.26 16.43
CA LYS A 33 -4.32 -3.44 16.05
C LYS A 33 -4.00 -3.53 14.57
N VAL A 34 -4.55 -2.67 13.75
CA VAL A 34 -4.38 -2.69 12.29
C VAL A 34 -3.45 -1.56 11.86
N ILE A 35 -2.41 -1.90 11.11
CA ILE A 35 -1.52 -0.95 10.43
C ILE A 35 -2.11 -0.69 9.05
N THR A 36 -2.37 0.57 8.72
CA THR A 36 -2.76 0.99 7.36
C THR A 36 -1.53 1.55 6.65
N ALA A 37 -1.25 1.04 5.45
CA ALA A 37 -0.15 1.50 4.61
C ALA A 37 -0.62 1.75 3.16
N THR A 38 0.13 2.53 2.39
CA THR A 38 -0.13 2.76 0.97
C THR A 38 0.91 2.06 0.11
N LEU A 39 0.46 1.42 -0.99
CA LEU A 39 1.33 0.72 -1.95
C LEU A 39 1.87 1.65 -3.03
N ASN A 40 1.10 2.66 -3.37
CA ASN A 40 1.42 3.67 -4.36
C ASN A 40 0.77 4.98 -3.94
N LYS A 41 0.96 6.05 -4.71
CA LYS A 41 0.51 7.39 -4.34
C LYS A 41 -1.02 7.51 -4.36
N ASP A 42 -1.54 8.09 -3.30
CA ASP A 42 -2.92 8.57 -3.13
C ASP A 42 -4.03 7.62 -3.64
N PRO A 43 -4.18 6.43 -3.03
CA PRO A 43 -5.17 5.45 -3.46
C PRO A 43 -6.63 5.94 -3.36
N TRP A 44 -6.89 7.02 -2.61
CA TRP A 44 -8.21 7.61 -2.41
C TRP A 44 -8.50 8.87 -3.25
N ASN A 45 -7.63 9.20 -4.23
CA ASN A 45 -7.86 10.27 -5.21
C ASN A 45 -8.29 11.61 -4.59
N HIS A 46 -7.48 12.14 -3.70
CA HIS A 46 -7.68 13.44 -3.04
C HIS A 46 -8.97 13.59 -2.23
N GLN A 47 -9.53 12.49 -1.69
CA GLN A 47 -10.68 12.55 -0.79
C GLN A 47 -10.36 13.23 0.55
N CYS A 48 -9.08 13.35 0.90
CA CYS A 48 -8.60 14.04 2.09
C CYS A 48 -7.88 15.33 1.72
N TYR A 49 -7.87 16.30 2.65
CA TYR A 49 -7.15 17.56 2.46
C TYR A 49 -5.64 17.34 2.19
N ASP A 50 -5.02 16.46 2.96
CA ASP A 50 -3.63 16.03 2.74
C ASP A 50 -3.64 14.72 1.97
N ALA A 51 -2.98 14.68 0.80
CA ALA A 51 -2.83 13.46 0.02
C ALA A 51 -2.10 12.37 0.81
N TYR A 52 -2.44 11.11 0.54
CA TYR A 52 -1.68 9.97 1.04
C TYR A 52 -0.48 9.74 0.13
N GLU A 53 0.69 10.14 0.62
CA GLU A 53 1.94 9.97 -0.12
C GLU A 53 2.38 8.51 -0.14
N ASP A 54 3.17 8.15 -1.17
CA ASP A 54 3.70 6.81 -1.33
C ASP A 54 4.63 6.42 -0.18
N MET A 55 4.46 5.21 0.32
CA MET A 55 5.38 4.58 1.29
C MET A 55 6.37 3.64 0.60
N ILE A 56 6.11 3.28 -0.64
CA ILE A 56 6.96 2.43 -1.48
C ILE A 56 7.25 3.17 -2.78
N ARG A 57 8.51 3.50 -3.03
CA ARG A 57 8.89 4.16 -4.28
C ARG A 57 9.12 3.12 -5.37
N TRP A 58 8.40 3.29 -6.48
CA TRP A 58 8.53 2.45 -7.65
C TRP A 58 9.44 3.12 -8.68
N THR A 59 10.40 2.38 -9.22
CA THR A 59 11.33 2.89 -10.23
C THR A 59 11.46 1.87 -11.36
N LEU A 60 11.31 2.33 -12.59
CA LEU A 60 11.61 1.57 -13.79
C LEU A 60 13.01 1.98 -14.27
N ALA A 61 13.97 1.07 -14.19
CA ALA A 61 15.33 1.29 -14.67
C ALA A 61 15.39 1.39 -16.19
N ALA A 62 16.44 2.00 -16.72
CA ALA A 62 16.62 2.18 -18.15
C ALA A 62 16.69 0.85 -18.94
N ASP A 63 17.05 -0.24 -18.30
CA ASP A 63 17.05 -1.60 -18.88
C ASP A 63 15.68 -2.32 -18.80
N GLY A 64 14.65 -1.65 -18.27
CA GLY A 64 13.32 -2.20 -18.08
C GLY A 64 13.11 -2.99 -16.79
N THR A 65 14.08 -3.02 -15.89
CA THR A 65 13.98 -3.69 -14.58
C THR A 65 13.22 -2.82 -13.59
N TRP A 66 12.30 -3.42 -12.82
CA TRP A 66 11.63 -2.74 -11.72
C TRP A 66 12.43 -2.79 -10.43
N HIS A 67 12.51 -1.66 -9.73
CA HIS A 67 13.06 -1.53 -8.38
C HIS A 67 12.03 -0.90 -7.44
N TYR A 68 11.95 -1.44 -6.21
CA TYR A 68 11.03 -0.97 -5.18
C TYR A 68 11.81 -0.62 -3.92
N ASP A 69 11.67 0.63 -3.49
CA ASP A 69 12.29 1.09 -2.24
C ASP A 69 11.26 1.06 -1.11
N TYR A 70 11.46 0.17 -0.17
CA TYR A 70 10.59 -0.06 0.98
C TYR A 70 11.00 0.74 2.23
N THR A 71 11.98 1.62 2.16
CA THR A 71 12.56 2.31 3.33
C THR A 71 11.50 2.98 4.20
N ILE A 72 10.55 3.72 3.60
CA ILE A 72 9.49 4.41 4.34
C ILE A 72 8.44 3.43 4.84
N PHE A 73 8.06 2.46 4.02
CA PHE A 73 7.12 1.40 4.40
C PHE A 73 7.63 0.62 5.61
N ASP A 74 8.87 0.17 5.57
CA ASP A 74 9.50 -0.57 6.67
C ASP A 74 9.51 0.24 7.94
N ARG A 75 9.97 1.48 7.85
CA ARG A 75 10.07 2.38 8.98
C ARG A 75 8.69 2.66 9.62
N TRP A 76 7.67 2.79 8.78
CA TRP A 76 6.28 2.95 9.25
C TRP A 76 5.78 1.70 9.97
N VAL A 77 5.93 0.53 9.36
CA VAL A 77 5.50 -0.74 9.97
C VAL A 77 6.25 -1.00 11.29
N GLU A 78 7.57 -0.82 11.31
CA GLU A 78 8.39 -0.99 12.51
C GLU A 78 7.98 -0.03 13.63
N LEU A 79 7.67 1.22 13.31
CA LEU A 79 7.12 2.18 14.28
C LEU A 79 5.82 1.66 14.89
N MET A 80 4.88 1.23 14.07
CA MET A 80 3.57 0.74 14.53
C MET A 80 3.70 -0.52 15.40
N LEU A 81 4.53 -1.48 14.98
CA LEU A 81 4.83 -2.68 15.75
C LEU A 81 5.46 -2.33 17.10
N SER A 82 6.37 -1.36 17.15
CA SER A 82 7.01 -0.90 18.40
C SER A 82 6.03 -0.29 19.41
N LEU A 83 4.87 0.16 18.95
CA LEU A 83 3.78 0.70 19.78
C LEU A 83 2.75 -0.34 20.19
N GLY A 84 2.87 -1.59 19.73
CA GLY A 84 1.92 -2.67 20.00
C GLY A 84 0.72 -2.70 19.05
N ILE A 85 0.79 -2.01 17.91
CA ILE A 85 -0.16 -2.14 16.80
C ILE A 85 0.39 -3.23 15.88
N ASP A 86 0.03 -4.49 16.14
CA ASP A 86 0.76 -5.68 15.65
C ASP A 86 -0.13 -6.78 15.05
N GLY A 87 -1.45 -6.54 14.93
CA GLY A 87 -2.41 -7.55 14.48
C GLY A 87 -2.29 -7.85 12.99
N MET A 88 -2.47 -6.87 12.14
CA MET A 88 -2.37 -7.02 10.68
C MET A 88 -1.87 -5.74 10.00
N ILE A 89 -1.37 -5.90 8.77
CA ILE A 89 -0.92 -4.81 7.89
C ILE A 89 -1.83 -4.77 6.68
N ASN A 90 -2.65 -3.72 6.54
CA ASN A 90 -3.56 -3.53 5.42
C ASN A 90 -2.98 -2.51 4.45
N CYS A 91 -2.59 -2.98 3.26
CA CYS A 91 -1.90 -2.21 2.24
C CYS A 91 -2.85 -1.76 1.13
N TYR A 92 -3.18 -0.48 1.09
CA TYR A 92 -4.06 0.14 0.09
C TYR A 92 -3.26 0.66 -1.10
N SER A 93 -3.69 0.54 -2.31
CA SER A 93 -4.70 -0.32 -2.88
C SER A 93 -4.23 -0.79 -4.26
N MET A 94 -4.58 -2.01 -4.66
CA MET A 94 -4.36 -2.45 -6.06
C MET A 94 -5.32 -1.76 -7.03
N VAL A 95 -6.44 -1.21 -6.56
CA VAL A 95 -7.42 -0.50 -7.37
C VAL A 95 -7.68 0.88 -6.77
N PRO A 96 -6.75 1.84 -6.92
CA PRO A 96 -6.97 3.21 -6.49
C PRO A 96 -8.20 3.80 -7.20
N TRP A 97 -8.84 4.80 -6.58
CA TRP A 97 -10.12 5.35 -7.08
C TRP A 97 -10.08 5.90 -8.51
N ASN A 98 -8.93 6.40 -8.95
CA ASN A 98 -8.71 6.89 -10.31
C ASN A 98 -8.04 5.86 -11.24
N ASN A 99 -7.71 4.65 -10.73
CA ASN A 99 -6.94 3.61 -11.42
C ASN A 99 -5.53 4.08 -11.89
N GLU A 100 -4.99 5.13 -11.28
CA GLU A 100 -3.68 5.67 -11.63
C GLU A 100 -2.60 5.15 -10.68
N LEU A 101 -1.45 4.80 -11.26
CA LEU A 101 -0.24 4.43 -10.56
C LEU A 101 0.90 5.35 -11.02
N VAL A 102 1.81 5.65 -10.08
CA VAL A 102 2.96 6.54 -10.34
C VAL A 102 4.25 5.76 -10.14
N TYR A 103 5.21 5.94 -11.02
CA TYR A 103 6.58 5.43 -10.86
C TYR A 103 7.60 6.42 -11.41
N ASN A 104 8.84 6.32 -10.96
CA ASN A 104 9.95 7.07 -11.53
C ASN A 104 10.52 6.29 -12.72
N ASP A 105 10.66 6.94 -13.86
CA ASP A 105 11.29 6.37 -15.04
C ASP A 105 12.71 6.92 -15.16
N GLU A 106 13.72 6.06 -14.99
CA GLU A 106 15.12 6.47 -15.09
C GLU A 106 15.51 6.92 -16.51
N ALA A 107 14.87 6.37 -17.54
CA ALA A 107 15.19 6.74 -18.91
C ALA A 107 14.79 8.18 -19.23
N SER A 108 13.66 8.65 -18.73
CA SER A 108 13.20 10.03 -18.89
C SER A 108 13.66 10.96 -17.76
N GLY A 109 14.10 10.41 -16.62
CA GLY A 109 14.46 11.14 -15.40
C GLY A 109 13.26 11.80 -14.73
N SER A 110 12.04 11.36 -14.99
CA SER A 110 10.79 11.99 -14.55
C SER A 110 9.79 10.98 -14.02
N PRO A 111 8.88 11.38 -13.11
CA PRO A 111 7.76 10.54 -12.72
C PRO A 111 6.78 10.36 -13.87
N VAL A 112 6.27 9.14 -14.00
CA VAL A 112 5.27 8.74 -14.99
C VAL A 112 4.02 8.29 -14.26
N THR A 113 2.86 8.80 -14.71
CA THR A 113 1.56 8.33 -14.27
C THR A 113 0.95 7.44 -15.34
N VAL A 114 0.53 6.24 -14.95
CA VAL A 114 -0.15 5.32 -15.86
C VAL A 114 -1.55 5.02 -15.35
N LYS A 115 -2.49 4.90 -16.27
CA LYS A 115 -3.84 4.44 -15.97
C LYS A 115 -3.89 2.92 -16.12
N ALA A 116 -3.97 2.21 -14.97
CA ALA A 116 -3.97 0.76 -14.89
C ALA A 116 -5.37 0.26 -14.55
N GLU A 117 -6.24 0.18 -15.55
CA GLU A 117 -7.62 -0.31 -15.37
C GLU A 117 -7.59 -1.80 -15.00
N PRO A 118 -8.31 -2.22 -13.93
CA PRO A 118 -8.39 -3.62 -13.53
C PRO A 118 -8.81 -4.54 -14.69
N GLY A 119 -8.12 -5.67 -14.82
CA GLY A 119 -8.37 -6.64 -15.88
C GLY A 119 -7.68 -6.35 -17.22
N THR A 120 -6.94 -5.25 -17.36
CA THR A 120 -6.16 -4.93 -18.55
C THR A 120 -4.73 -5.49 -18.49
N PRO A 121 -4.04 -5.67 -19.64
CA PRO A 121 -2.63 -6.04 -19.65
C PRO A 121 -1.74 -5.05 -18.91
N GLU A 122 -2.08 -3.75 -18.91
CA GLU A 122 -1.35 -2.73 -18.19
C GLU A 122 -1.44 -2.93 -16.67
N PHE A 123 -2.62 -3.30 -16.16
CA PHE A 123 -2.80 -3.65 -14.77
C PHE A 123 -1.91 -4.83 -14.35
N GLU A 124 -1.88 -5.91 -15.15
CA GLU A 124 -1.00 -7.07 -14.88
C GLU A 124 0.49 -6.69 -15.00
N ARG A 125 0.86 -5.83 -15.95
CA ARG A 125 2.23 -5.36 -16.16
C ARG A 125 2.76 -4.61 -14.93
N MET A 126 1.92 -3.80 -14.31
CA MET A 126 2.28 -3.02 -13.12
C MET A 126 2.33 -3.89 -11.86
N TRP A 127 1.29 -4.69 -11.61
CA TRP A 127 1.15 -5.39 -10.34
C TRP A 127 1.91 -6.70 -10.24
N THR A 128 2.11 -7.44 -11.34
CA THR A 128 2.78 -8.74 -11.29
C THR A 128 4.22 -8.67 -10.78
N PRO A 129 5.11 -7.81 -11.30
CA PRO A 129 6.47 -7.69 -10.76
C PRO A 129 6.47 -7.17 -9.31
N PHE A 130 5.64 -6.17 -9.00
CA PHE A 130 5.54 -5.62 -7.67
C PHE A 130 5.13 -6.67 -6.62
N LEU A 131 4.05 -7.40 -6.85
CA LEU A 131 3.55 -8.39 -5.89
C LEU A 131 4.56 -9.51 -5.62
N LYS A 132 5.31 -9.93 -6.63
CA LYS A 132 6.36 -10.94 -6.47
C LYS A 132 7.52 -10.44 -5.63
N ASP A 133 7.96 -9.20 -5.86
CA ASP A 133 9.04 -8.57 -5.10
C ASP A 133 8.59 -8.27 -3.66
N PHE A 134 7.41 -7.66 -3.51
CA PHE A 134 6.83 -7.31 -2.21
C PHE A 134 6.63 -8.54 -1.32
N LYS A 135 6.15 -9.65 -1.90
CA LYS A 135 6.04 -10.93 -1.18
C LYS A 135 7.39 -11.38 -0.60
N GLN A 136 8.47 -11.31 -1.40
CA GLN A 136 9.81 -11.69 -0.94
C GLN A 136 10.30 -10.76 0.17
N HIS A 137 10.09 -9.45 0.01
CA HIS A 137 10.43 -8.45 1.02
C HIS A 137 9.69 -8.72 2.34
N LEU A 138 8.38 -8.91 2.29
CA LEU A 138 7.55 -9.21 3.46
C LEU A 138 7.95 -10.52 4.15
N ALA A 139 8.31 -11.55 3.38
CA ALA A 139 8.81 -12.82 3.93
C ALA A 139 10.14 -12.63 4.66
N ALA A 140 11.07 -11.87 4.09
CA ALA A 140 12.35 -11.54 4.73
C ALA A 140 12.19 -10.75 6.04
N LYS A 141 11.16 -9.90 6.14
CA LYS A 141 10.80 -9.15 7.36
C LYS A 141 9.97 -9.97 8.37
N GLY A 142 9.47 -11.15 7.99
CA GLY A 142 8.55 -11.94 8.81
C GLY A 142 7.14 -11.34 8.92
N TRP A 143 6.72 -10.54 7.95
CA TRP A 143 5.43 -9.84 7.93
C TRP A 143 4.41 -10.42 6.95
N LEU A 144 4.81 -11.37 6.11
CA LEU A 144 3.98 -11.88 5.01
C LEU A 144 2.61 -12.39 5.48
N GLU A 145 2.58 -13.22 6.52
CA GLU A 145 1.34 -13.84 7.00
C GLU A 145 0.34 -12.85 7.62
N LYS A 146 0.82 -11.70 8.09
CA LYS A 146 -0.04 -10.64 8.65
C LYS A 146 -0.37 -9.52 7.66
N THR A 147 0.14 -9.58 6.43
CA THR A 147 -0.09 -8.56 5.41
C THR A 147 -1.25 -8.93 4.51
N ASN A 148 -2.12 -7.96 4.29
CA ASN A 148 -3.25 -8.04 3.37
C ASN A 148 -3.12 -6.96 2.29
N ILE A 149 -3.51 -7.29 1.07
CA ILE A 149 -3.89 -6.26 0.10
C ILE A 149 -5.29 -5.77 0.47
N ALA A 150 -5.40 -4.48 0.71
CA ALA A 150 -6.65 -3.87 1.14
C ALA A 150 -7.29 -3.10 -0.02
N MET A 151 -8.60 -3.23 -0.12
CA MET A 151 -9.42 -2.58 -1.13
C MET A 151 -10.50 -1.75 -0.47
N ASP A 152 -10.82 -0.65 -1.10
CA ASP A 152 -11.95 0.20 -0.77
C ASP A 152 -13.20 -0.24 -1.57
N GLU A 153 -14.29 0.50 -1.52
CA GLU A 153 -15.57 0.24 -2.18
C GLU A 153 -15.45 0.30 -3.72
N ARG A 154 -14.91 -0.75 -4.32
CA ARG A 154 -14.77 -0.86 -5.78
C ARG A 154 -15.79 -1.82 -6.37
N SER A 155 -16.01 -1.74 -7.68
CA SER A 155 -16.93 -2.67 -8.34
C SER A 155 -16.48 -4.14 -8.19
N PRO A 156 -17.41 -5.10 -8.14
CA PRO A 156 -17.05 -6.51 -8.05
C PRO A 156 -16.10 -6.96 -9.15
N GLU A 157 -16.27 -6.45 -10.38
CA GLU A 157 -15.43 -6.80 -11.54
C GLU A 157 -13.98 -6.32 -11.33
N ALA A 158 -13.81 -5.11 -10.81
CA ALA A 158 -12.48 -4.55 -10.50
C ALA A 158 -11.80 -5.34 -9.38
N MET A 159 -12.55 -5.70 -8.32
CA MET A 159 -12.04 -6.51 -7.23
C MET A 159 -11.69 -7.93 -7.68
N ASP A 160 -12.52 -8.59 -8.48
CA ASP A 160 -12.24 -9.92 -9.03
C ASP A 160 -10.97 -9.93 -9.88
N ALA A 161 -10.77 -8.88 -10.69
CA ALA A 161 -9.55 -8.73 -11.50
C ALA A 161 -8.29 -8.57 -10.62
N ALA A 162 -8.37 -7.79 -9.56
CA ALA A 162 -7.26 -7.60 -8.64
C ALA A 162 -6.94 -8.89 -7.85
N VAL A 163 -7.96 -9.56 -7.31
CA VAL A 163 -7.80 -10.82 -6.57
C VAL A 163 -7.16 -11.89 -7.45
N LYS A 164 -7.58 -12.00 -8.72
CA LYS A 164 -6.99 -12.95 -9.67
C LYS A 164 -5.47 -12.74 -9.85
N VAL A 165 -5.01 -11.50 -9.92
CA VAL A 165 -3.57 -11.19 -10.01
C VAL A 165 -2.87 -11.48 -8.70
N LEU A 166 -3.49 -11.15 -7.56
CA LEU A 166 -2.96 -11.43 -6.24
C LEU A 166 -2.79 -12.94 -6.01
N GLU A 167 -3.80 -13.74 -6.28
CA GLU A 167 -3.76 -15.22 -6.16
C GLU A 167 -2.66 -15.83 -7.04
N LYS A 168 -2.46 -15.31 -8.24
CA LYS A 168 -1.42 -15.76 -9.17
C LYS A 168 0.00 -15.43 -8.67
N CYS A 169 0.19 -14.29 -8.01
CA CYS A 169 1.53 -13.76 -7.71
C CYS A 169 1.94 -13.94 -6.25
N ALA A 170 1.00 -13.83 -5.33
CA ALA A 170 1.24 -13.83 -3.90
C ALA A 170 0.05 -14.42 -3.11
N PRO A 171 -0.28 -15.71 -3.33
CA PRO A 171 -1.44 -16.35 -2.69
C PRO A 171 -1.33 -16.45 -1.17
N GLU A 172 -0.14 -16.27 -0.62
CA GLU A 172 0.12 -16.28 0.83
C GLU A 172 -0.36 -14.98 1.51
N MET A 173 -0.53 -13.91 0.75
CA MET A 173 -1.05 -12.65 1.29
C MET A 173 -2.56 -12.74 1.48
N GLY A 174 -3.05 -12.07 2.51
CA GLY A 174 -4.49 -11.94 2.74
C GLY A 174 -5.12 -10.85 1.87
N PHE A 175 -6.44 -10.78 1.94
CA PHE A 175 -7.26 -9.76 1.30
C PHE A 175 -8.16 -9.10 2.35
N ALA A 176 -8.19 -7.78 2.42
CA ALA A 176 -9.03 -7.00 3.33
C ALA A 176 -9.94 -6.06 2.55
N LEU A 177 -11.18 -5.91 3.01
CA LEU A 177 -12.16 -5.03 2.39
C LEU A 177 -12.62 -3.94 3.36
N ALA A 178 -12.66 -2.69 2.89
CA ALA A 178 -13.41 -1.60 3.47
C ALA A 178 -14.64 -1.36 2.59
N ASP A 179 -15.65 -2.22 2.73
CA ASP A 179 -16.83 -2.28 1.86
C ASP A 179 -18.10 -2.37 2.71
N ASN A 180 -19.14 -1.68 2.31
CA ASN A 180 -20.46 -1.71 2.94
C ASN A 180 -21.40 -2.81 2.37
N HIS A 181 -20.93 -3.62 1.43
CA HIS A 181 -21.66 -4.72 0.81
C HIS A 181 -21.26 -6.09 1.38
N SER A 182 -22.06 -7.13 1.09
CA SER A 182 -21.73 -8.51 1.51
C SER A 182 -20.72 -9.21 0.60
N SER A 183 -19.89 -8.46 -0.12
CA SER A 183 -18.90 -8.98 -1.08
C SER A 183 -17.80 -9.83 -0.45
N TYR A 184 -17.55 -9.69 0.84
CA TYR A 184 -16.59 -10.52 1.58
C TYR A 184 -16.83 -12.04 1.43
N LYS A 185 -18.07 -12.45 1.18
CA LYS A 185 -18.41 -13.87 0.97
C LYS A 185 -17.86 -14.47 -0.32
N ARG A 186 -17.41 -13.63 -1.26
CA ARG A 186 -16.85 -14.06 -2.56
C ARG A 186 -15.40 -14.48 -2.49
N TYR A 187 -14.64 -14.04 -1.48
CA TYR A 187 -13.19 -14.14 -1.45
C TYR A 187 -12.71 -15.04 -0.32
N THR A 188 -12.02 -16.11 -0.68
CA THR A 188 -11.47 -17.07 0.29
C THR A 188 -10.20 -16.57 0.99
N MET A 189 -9.53 -15.55 0.41
CA MET A 189 -8.33 -14.92 0.98
C MET A 189 -8.63 -13.89 2.08
N MET A 190 -9.91 -13.65 2.40
CA MET A 190 -10.31 -12.69 3.44
C MET A 190 -9.74 -13.06 4.81
N ARG A 191 -9.19 -12.04 5.51
CA ARG A 191 -8.67 -12.13 6.87
C ARG A 191 -9.25 -11.05 7.77
#